data_2a7364f91c9145fe519051fc728f179f
#
_entry.id   2a7364f91c9145fe519051fc728f179f
#
_cell.length_a   1.000
_cell.length_b   1.000
_cell.length_c   1.000
_cell.angle_alpha   90.00
_cell.angle_beta   90.00
_cell.angle_gamma   90.00
#
_symmetry.space_group_name_H-M   'P 1'
#
loop_
_entity.id
_entity.type
_entity.pdbx_description
1 polymer ?
#
loop_
_entity_poly.entity_id
_entity_poly.type
_entity_poly.pdbx_seq_one_letter_code
_entity_poly.pdbx_strand_id
1 'polypeptide(L)'
;LDQLCWFFWQQESSILNSRLTKPLADKFRENVSGSKDGRPDWVASIESGDDIGLFGPGSAVWQVHGSIATLVGGVRALLLQAAHPAPLSGVAEHSRYESDPLGRLAGTTRWLTVTTFASTEVVEREAARVNSMHQHVKGQFKDKNDEVKNYQAKDPRFLLWVHCAFTDSFLKAHLALGYPIDKGADAYVGQWSKSAVGLGLTSAPLTVAQLEATLDDFRDKDLRHSDRTQEVVNFILNPPFKGAGKYFYRLIANAAIATLDPRELTLLGLKKRSKIWLKISRTGLDLFLAVLGSEPPAMVAANARINRLG
;
A
#
# COMPACT_ATOMS: atom_id res chain seq x y z
N LEU A 1 -1.69 12.08 2.16
CA LEU A 1 -0.23 12.17 2.00
C LEU A 1 0.44 12.06 3.34
N ASP A 2 -0.19 12.58 4.35
CA ASP A 2 0.34 12.65 5.71
C ASP A 2 0.83 11.29 6.22
N GLN A 3 0.22 10.19 5.81
CA GLN A 3 0.59 8.85 6.26
C GLN A 3 1.36 8.00 5.22
N LEU A 4 1.27 8.26 3.92
CA LEU A 4 2.08 7.59 2.91
C LEU A 4 3.55 8.07 2.95
N CYS A 5 3.77 9.36 3.08
CA CYS A 5 5.10 9.90 3.16
C CYS A 5 5.79 9.60 4.51
N TRP A 6 5.01 9.41 5.57
CA TRP A 6 5.53 9.07 6.90
C TRP A 6 6.29 7.74 6.92
N PHE A 7 5.95 6.78 6.05
CA PHE A 7 6.57 5.46 5.96
C PHE A 7 8.10 5.51 5.71
N PHE A 8 8.63 6.61 5.12
CA PHE A 8 10.03 6.67 4.64
C PHE A 8 10.93 7.62 5.44
N TRP A 9 10.64 7.93 6.73
CA TRP A 9 11.15 9.17 7.25
C TRP A 9 11.87 9.26 8.61
N GLN A 10 12.87 8.50 8.94
CA GLN A 10 13.86 8.83 9.98
C GLN A 10 15.21 8.13 9.79
N GLN A 11 16.19 8.82 9.25
CA GLN A 11 17.61 8.64 9.60
C GLN A 11 18.43 9.88 9.24
N GLU A 12 19.38 10.25 10.09
CA GLU A 12 20.39 11.25 9.78
C GLU A 12 21.33 10.70 8.70
N SER A 13 21.05 11.03 7.43
CA SER A 13 22.01 10.74 6.36
C SER A 13 23.06 11.84 6.30
N SER A 14 24.31 11.46 6.39
CA SER A 14 25.48 12.30 6.62
C SER A 14 25.94 13.19 5.45
N ILE A 15 25.24 13.26 4.32
CA ILE A 15 25.77 13.94 3.12
C ILE A 15 24.98 15.19 2.72
N LEU A 16 23.70 15.32 3.06
CA LEU A 16 22.88 16.52 2.74
C LEU A 16 22.17 17.12 3.96
N ASN A 17 22.55 16.74 5.16
CA ASN A 17 22.05 17.34 6.39
C ASN A 17 22.63 18.76 6.59
N SER A 18 22.45 19.60 5.57
CA SER A 18 22.76 21.01 5.71
C SER A 18 21.68 21.66 6.57
N ARG A 19 22.06 22.66 7.38
CA ARG A 19 21.13 23.50 8.14
C ARG A 19 19.98 24.08 7.30
N LEU A 20 20.07 23.99 5.96
CA LEU A 20 19.11 24.49 4.98
C LEU A 20 17.99 23.47 4.64
N THR A 21 18.26 22.16 4.62
CA THR A 21 17.28 21.13 4.25
C THR A 21 16.47 20.63 5.46
N LYS A 22 17.04 20.69 6.67
CA LYS A 22 16.38 20.24 7.90
C LYS A 22 15.03 20.94 8.18
N PRO A 23 14.90 22.27 8.09
CA PRO A 23 13.62 22.93 8.34
C PRO A 23 12.54 22.59 7.30
N LEU A 24 12.95 22.37 6.04
CA LEU A 24 12.05 21.99 4.97
C LEU A 24 11.58 20.55 5.16
N ALA A 25 12.49 19.70 5.54
CA ALA A 25 12.25 18.33 5.89
C ALA A 25 11.34 18.24 7.14
N ASP A 26 11.58 18.98 8.20
CA ASP A 26 10.76 19.00 9.43
C ASP A 26 9.33 19.50 9.15
N LYS A 27 9.19 20.58 8.37
CA LYS A 27 7.88 21.10 7.97
C LYS A 27 7.11 20.18 7.04
N PHE A 28 7.81 19.49 6.17
CA PHE A 28 7.22 18.43 5.35
C PHE A 28 6.74 17.27 6.24
N ARG A 29 7.49 16.94 7.27
CA ARG A 29 7.21 15.93 8.30
C ARG A 29 5.94 16.26 9.06
N GLU A 30 5.86 17.41 9.65
CA GLU A 30 4.71 17.90 10.40
C GLU A 30 3.45 17.88 9.53
N ASN A 31 3.55 18.35 8.28
CA ASN A 31 2.43 18.34 7.33
C ASN A 31 2.01 16.94 6.86
N VAL A 32 2.88 15.96 7.00
CA VAL A 32 2.72 14.62 6.43
C VAL A 32 2.30 13.60 7.49
N SER A 33 2.76 13.74 8.72
CA SER A 33 2.46 12.78 9.81
C SER A 33 1.22 13.15 10.62
N GLY A 34 0.77 14.41 10.54
CA GLY A 34 -0.28 14.92 11.42
C GLY A 34 0.12 14.95 12.91
N SER A 35 1.36 14.59 13.24
CA SER A 35 1.92 14.64 14.59
C SER A 35 3.10 15.61 14.65
N LYS A 36 3.22 16.39 15.75
CA LYS A 36 4.29 17.38 15.92
C LYS A 36 5.70 16.78 15.89
N ASP A 37 5.84 15.53 16.25
CA ASP A 37 7.07 14.74 16.26
C ASP A 37 7.24 13.85 15.02
N GLY A 38 6.29 13.90 14.09
CA GLY A 38 6.34 13.12 12.85
C GLY A 38 6.12 11.60 13.03
N ARG A 39 5.68 11.13 14.20
CA ARG A 39 5.50 9.72 14.53
C ARG A 39 4.06 9.44 14.98
N PRO A 40 3.21 8.75 14.17
CA PRO A 40 1.94 8.23 14.67
C PRO A 40 2.16 7.26 15.83
N ASP A 41 1.27 7.32 16.84
CA ASP A 41 1.38 6.51 18.08
C ASP A 41 1.54 5.01 17.82
N TRP A 42 0.94 4.49 16.75
CA TRP A 42 1.04 3.06 16.41
C TRP A 42 2.42 2.61 15.94
N VAL A 43 3.31 3.53 15.56
CA VAL A 43 4.70 3.19 15.19
C VAL A 43 5.52 2.82 16.41
N ALA A 44 5.25 3.44 17.55
CA ALA A 44 5.89 3.04 18.80
C ALA A 44 5.63 1.56 19.11
N SER A 45 4.47 1.03 18.72
CA SER A 45 4.15 -0.39 18.89
C SER A 45 5.03 -1.34 18.07
N ILE A 46 5.62 -0.89 16.96
CA ILE A 46 6.53 -1.71 16.13
C ILE A 46 7.84 -1.98 16.89
N GLU A 47 8.25 -1.07 17.75
CA GLU A 47 9.44 -1.22 18.59
C GLU A 47 9.24 -2.18 19.77
N SER A 48 7.99 -2.51 20.12
CA SER A 48 7.65 -3.42 21.20
C SER A 48 7.65 -4.89 20.79
N GLY A 49 7.76 -5.78 21.78
CA GLY A 49 7.74 -7.24 21.60
C GLY A 49 9.12 -7.87 21.64
N ASP A 50 9.14 -9.20 21.62
CA ASP A 50 10.28 -10.06 21.89
C ASP A 50 10.58 -11.09 20.79
N ASP A 51 10.04 -10.87 19.59
CA ASP A 51 10.29 -11.70 18.41
C ASP A 51 10.59 -10.86 17.15
N ILE A 52 10.96 -11.54 16.06
CA ILE A 52 11.26 -10.89 14.77
C ILE A 52 10.00 -10.52 13.96
N GLY A 53 8.81 -10.93 14.40
CA GLY A 53 7.55 -10.78 13.66
C GLY A 53 7.36 -11.84 12.56
N LEU A 54 6.34 -11.65 11.73
CA LEU A 54 6.05 -12.56 10.61
C LEU A 54 7.17 -12.58 9.57
N PHE A 55 7.89 -11.47 9.44
CA PHE A 55 8.96 -11.26 8.48
C PHE A 55 10.15 -10.60 9.16
N GLY A 56 11.35 -11.08 8.85
CA GLY A 56 12.59 -10.53 9.39
C GLY A 56 13.41 -9.77 8.35
N PRO A 57 14.50 -9.12 8.78
CA PRO A 57 15.48 -8.53 7.90
C PRO A 57 15.95 -9.51 6.82
N GLY A 58 16.14 -9.04 5.58
CA GLY A 58 16.54 -9.87 4.44
C GLY A 58 15.41 -10.74 3.86
N SER A 59 14.17 -10.64 4.36
CA SER A 59 13.02 -11.24 3.68
C SER A 59 12.64 -10.44 2.43
N ALA A 60 12.05 -11.11 1.44
CA ALA A 60 11.55 -10.45 0.24
C ALA A 60 10.45 -9.42 0.57
N VAL A 61 9.64 -9.69 1.60
CA VAL A 61 8.62 -8.75 2.10
C VAL A 61 9.25 -7.47 2.64
N TRP A 62 10.34 -7.56 3.42
CA TRP A 62 11.04 -6.37 3.90
C TRP A 62 11.65 -5.56 2.75
N GLN A 63 12.22 -6.23 1.73
CA GLN A 63 12.78 -5.56 0.57
C GLN A 63 11.71 -4.79 -0.21
N VAL A 64 10.56 -5.41 -0.48
CA VAL A 64 9.47 -4.79 -1.23
C VAL A 64 8.80 -3.69 -0.42
N HIS A 65 8.40 -3.97 0.81
CA HIS A 65 7.62 -3.01 1.63
C HIS A 65 8.50 -1.94 2.29
N GLY A 66 9.78 -2.19 2.49
CA GLY A 66 10.76 -1.19 2.93
C GLY A 66 11.23 -0.26 1.80
N SER A 67 10.89 -0.56 0.56
CA SER A 67 11.26 0.25 -0.60
C SER A 67 10.31 1.45 -0.78
N ILE A 68 10.85 2.58 -1.26
CA ILE A 68 10.05 3.74 -1.65
C ILE A 68 9.08 3.44 -2.81
N ALA A 69 9.28 2.35 -3.54
CA ALA A 69 8.37 1.88 -4.57
C ALA A 69 6.96 1.58 -4.04
N THR A 70 6.81 1.35 -2.72
CA THR A 70 5.49 1.18 -2.08
C THR A 70 4.56 2.38 -2.26
N LEU A 71 5.09 3.59 -2.44
CA LEU A 71 4.26 4.75 -2.78
C LEU A 71 3.56 4.57 -4.14
N VAL A 72 4.28 4.06 -5.13
CA VAL A 72 3.73 3.74 -6.46
C VAL A 72 2.81 2.53 -6.38
N GLY A 73 3.22 1.49 -5.66
CA GLY A 73 2.43 0.28 -5.41
C GLY A 73 1.11 0.58 -4.70
N GLY A 74 1.11 1.49 -3.72
CA GLY A 74 -0.08 1.91 -3.00
C GLY A 74 -1.12 2.59 -3.91
N VAL A 75 -0.69 3.52 -4.76
CA VAL A 75 -1.60 4.16 -5.73
C VAL A 75 -2.13 3.12 -6.73
N ARG A 76 -1.27 2.21 -7.23
CA ARG A 76 -1.69 1.13 -8.11
C ARG A 76 -2.72 0.20 -7.45
N ALA A 77 -2.50 -0.16 -6.18
CA ALA A 77 -3.43 -1.01 -5.43
C ALA A 77 -4.80 -0.34 -5.24
N LEU A 78 -4.83 0.96 -4.95
CA LEU A 78 -6.09 1.72 -4.86
C LEU A 78 -6.83 1.75 -6.20
N LEU A 79 -6.11 1.95 -7.31
CA LEU A 79 -6.69 1.92 -8.65
C LEU A 79 -7.30 0.54 -8.94
N LEU A 80 -6.58 -0.56 -8.70
CA LEU A 80 -7.10 -1.90 -8.94
C LEU A 80 -8.34 -2.21 -8.09
N GLN A 81 -8.36 -1.79 -6.83
CA GLN A 81 -9.52 -1.99 -5.96
C GLN A 81 -10.77 -1.30 -6.50
N ALA A 82 -10.63 -0.17 -7.21
CA ALA A 82 -11.76 0.54 -7.83
C ALA A 82 -12.42 -0.24 -8.97
N ALA A 83 -11.77 -1.27 -9.53
CA ALA A 83 -12.35 -2.11 -10.58
C ALA A 83 -13.32 -3.18 -10.05
N HIS A 84 -13.29 -3.49 -8.75
CA HIS A 84 -14.17 -4.51 -8.18
C HIS A 84 -15.38 -3.87 -7.50
N PRO A 85 -16.61 -4.12 -7.99
CA PRO A 85 -17.81 -3.41 -7.53
C PRO A 85 -18.13 -3.65 -6.05
N ALA A 86 -17.85 -4.84 -5.49
CA ALA A 86 -18.17 -5.16 -4.09
C ALA A 86 -17.32 -4.37 -3.09
N PRO A 87 -15.98 -4.46 -3.05
CA PRO A 87 -15.16 -3.60 -2.21
C PRO A 87 -15.39 -2.10 -2.46
N LEU A 88 -15.65 -1.72 -3.72
CA LEU A 88 -15.95 -0.34 -4.08
C LEU A 88 -17.22 0.19 -3.37
N SER A 89 -18.29 -0.62 -3.32
CA SER A 89 -19.53 -0.26 -2.59
C SER A 89 -19.30 -0.17 -1.10
N GLY A 90 -18.60 -1.16 -0.49
CA GLY A 90 -18.24 -1.11 0.92
C GLY A 90 -17.43 0.13 1.29
N VAL A 91 -16.57 0.59 0.37
CA VAL A 91 -15.84 1.86 0.52
C VAL A 91 -16.78 3.05 0.51
N ALA A 92 -17.70 3.07 -0.44
CA ALA A 92 -18.60 4.20 -0.66
C ALA A 92 -19.63 4.38 0.47
N GLU A 93 -20.16 3.29 0.99
CA GLU A 93 -21.24 3.32 1.99
C GLU A 93 -20.74 3.43 3.43
N HIS A 94 -19.56 2.87 3.74
CA HIS A 94 -19.08 2.72 5.12
C HIS A 94 -17.77 3.47 5.41
N SER A 95 -17.10 4.02 4.41
CA SER A 95 -15.92 4.84 4.66
C SER A 95 -16.19 6.30 4.34
N ARG A 96 -15.62 7.18 5.13
CA ARG A 96 -15.59 8.63 4.85
C ARG A 96 -14.64 8.96 3.68
N TYR A 97 -14.60 8.09 2.61
CA TYR A 97 -13.58 8.27 1.59
C TYR A 97 -13.72 9.61 0.85
N GLU A 98 -14.94 10.14 0.76
CA GLU A 98 -15.20 11.48 0.18
C GLU A 98 -14.83 12.60 1.15
N SER A 99 -15.05 12.41 2.45
CA SER A 99 -14.76 13.40 3.49
C SER A 99 -13.40 13.20 4.17
N ASP A 100 -12.88 11.96 4.22
CA ASP A 100 -11.58 11.60 4.81
C ASP A 100 -10.90 10.46 4.04
N PRO A 101 -10.50 10.72 2.78
CA PRO A 101 -9.78 9.73 1.97
C PRO A 101 -8.40 9.40 2.54
N LEU A 102 -7.80 10.35 3.24
CA LEU A 102 -6.48 10.18 3.85
C LEU A 102 -6.54 9.26 5.07
N GLY A 103 -7.58 9.34 5.89
CA GLY A 103 -7.78 8.45 7.03
C GLY A 103 -7.91 6.98 6.62
N ARG A 104 -8.55 6.72 5.47
CA ARG A 104 -8.63 5.35 4.92
C ARG A 104 -7.28 4.84 4.44
N LEU A 105 -6.58 5.66 3.67
CA LEU A 105 -5.23 5.34 3.23
C LEU A 105 -4.32 5.06 4.43
N ALA A 106 -4.49 5.84 5.48
CA ALA A 106 -3.85 5.69 6.76
C ALA A 106 -4.06 4.32 7.39
N GLY A 107 -5.30 3.86 7.44
CA GLY A 107 -5.63 2.54 8.00
C GLY A 107 -4.99 1.40 7.21
N THR A 108 -4.94 1.51 5.88
CA THR A 108 -4.31 0.54 5.01
C THR A 108 -2.78 0.56 5.15
N THR A 109 -2.19 1.73 5.20
CA THR A 109 -0.74 1.91 5.43
C THR A 109 -0.34 1.33 6.79
N ARG A 110 -1.14 1.59 7.83
CA ARG A 110 -0.93 1.02 9.16
C ARG A 110 -0.94 -0.51 9.12
N TRP A 111 -1.97 -1.13 8.50
CA TRP A 111 -2.04 -2.58 8.33
C TRP A 111 -0.79 -3.13 7.65
N LEU A 112 -0.43 -2.58 6.49
CA LEU A 112 0.75 -3.00 5.73
C LEU A 112 2.03 -2.91 6.56
N THR A 113 2.23 -1.77 7.22
CA THR A 113 3.45 -1.46 7.96
C THR A 113 3.58 -2.30 9.23
N VAL A 114 2.51 -2.39 10.03
CA VAL A 114 2.50 -3.20 11.26
C VAL A 114 2.70 -4.67 10.92
N THR A 115 1.98 -5.19 9.92
CA THR A 115 2.11 -6.60 9.52
C THR A 115 3.50 -6.93 8.99
N THR A 116 4.18 -5.96 8.34
CA THR A 116 5.53 -6.16 7.80
C THR A 116 6.59 -6.12 8.88
N PHE A 117 6.51 -5.15 9.81
CA PHE A 117 7.65 -4.78 10.65
C PHE A 117 7.47 -5.04 12.15
N ALA A 118 6.24 -5.26 12.64
CA ALA A 118 6.01 -5.45 14.06
C ALA A 118 6.26 -6.90 14.55
N SER A 119 6.31 -7.08 15.86
CA SER A 119 6.31 -8.41 16.50
C SER A 119 5.01 -9.17 16.23
N THR A 120 5.03 -10.49 16.34
CA THR A 120 3.86 -11.34 16.09
C THR A 120 2.66 -10.92 16.92
N GLU A 121 2.84 -10.64 18.22
CA GLU A 121 1.76 -10.17 19.10
C GLU A 121 1.12 -8.86 18.61
N VAL A 122 1.92 -7.90 18.14
CA VAL A 122 1.40 -6.62 17.61
C VAL A 122 0.66 -6.83 16.31
N VAL A 123 1.13 -7.74 15.45
CA VAL A 123 0.44 -8.12 14.19
C VAL A 123 -0.91 -8.77 14.51
N GLU A 124 -0.99 -9.67 15.49
CA GLU A 124 -2.26 -10.30 15.90
C GLU A 124 -3.26 -9.28 16.43
N ARG A 125 -2.82 -8.32 17.25
CA ARG A 125 -3.69 -7.22 17.71
C ARG A 125 -4.20 -6.36 16.55
N GLU A 126 -3.35 -6.08 15.59
CA GLU A 126 -3.75 -5.31 14.39
C GLU A 126 -4.72 -6.10 13.51
N ALA A 127 -4.51 -7.41 13.34
CA ALA A 127 -5.43 -8.30 12.64
C ALA A 127 -6.80 -8.35 13.34
N ALA A 128 -6.82 -8.44 14.66
CA ALA A 128 -8.07 -8.39 15.45
C ALA A 128 -8.79 -7.05 15.26
N ARG A 129 -8.07 -5.92 15.23
CA ARG A 129 -8.64 -4.59 14.95
C ARG A 129 -9.28 -4.53 13.56
N VAL A 130 -8.60 -5.02 12.53
CA VAL A 130 -9.11 -5.03 11.15
C VAL A 130 -10.32 -5.96 11.03
N ASN A 131 -10.27 -7.15 11.63
CA ASN A 131 -11.38 -8.10 11.63
C ASN A 131 -12.62 -7.52 12.34
N SER A 132 -12.44 -6.84 13.46
CA SER A 132 -13.54 -6.13 14.15
C SER A 132 -14.18 -5.07 13.26
N MET A 133 -13.39 -4.30 12.54
CA MET A 133 -13.89 -3.30 11.59
C MET A 133 -14.66 -3.98 10.45
N HIS A 134 -14.13 -5.05 9.86
CA HIS A 134 -14.76 -5.77 8.75
C HIS A 134 -16.10 -6.41 9.12
N GLN A 135 -16.34 -6.77 10.39
CA GLN A 135 -17.63 -7.31 10.84
C GLN A 135 -18.78 -6.34 10.62
N HIS A 136 -18.53 -5.04 10.66
CA HIS A 136 -19.55 -4.00 10.56
C HIS A 136 -19.73 -3.48 9.12
N VAL A 137 -18.83 -3.84 8.20
CA VAL A 137 -18.87 -3.36 6.80
C VAL A 137 -19.66 -4.35 5.95
N LYS A 138 -20.92 -4.02 5.69
CA LYS A 138 -21.89 -4.81 4.90
C LYS A 138 -22.68 -3.85 4.02
N GLY A 139 -23.13 -4.32 2.86
CA GLY A 139 -23.91 -3.51 1.94
C GLY A 139 -24.39 -4.34 0.75
N GLN A 140 -24.76 -3.66 -0.31
CA GLN A 140 -25.15 -4.25 -1.58
C GLN A 140 -24.35 -3.66 -2.72
N PHE A 141 -24.15 -4.42 -3.76
CA PHE A 141 -23.49 -3.96 -4.99
C PHE A 141 -24.13 -4.61 -6.20
N LYS A 142 -23.99 -3.99 -7.37
CA LYS A 142 -24.34 -4.61 -8.64
C LYS A 142 -23.10 -5.30 -9.20
N ASP A 143 -23.21 -6.60 -9.45
CA ASP A 143 -22.16 -7.37 -10.07
C ASP A 143 -21.98 -6.99 -11.55
N LYS A 144 -21.09 -7.70 -12.28
CA LYS A 144 -20.84 -7.39 -13.69
C LYS A 144 -22.03 -7.62 -14.62
N ASN A 145 -23.06 -8.34 -14.17
CA ASN A 145 -24.30 -8.62 -14.90
C ASN A 145 -25.45 -7.68 -14.46
N ASP A 146 -25.14 -6.63 -13.65
CA ASP A 146 -26.11 -5.72 -13.02
C ASP A 146 -27.07 -6.38 -12.02
N GLU A 147 -26.76 -7.61 -11.57
CA GLU A 147 -27.49 -8.28 -10.49
C GLU A 147 -27.10 -7.74 -9.12
N VAL A 148 -28.10 -7.47 -8.27
CA VAL A 148 -27.85 -7.02 -6.90
C VAL A 148 -27.38 -8.19 -6.05
N LYS A 149 -26.19 -8.05 -5.44
CA LYS A 149 -25.59 -9.02 -4.53
C LYS A 149 -25.32 -8.37 -3.18
N ASN A 150 -25.31 -9.19 -2.14
CA ASN A 150 -24.92 -8.73 -0.79
C ASN A 150 -23.39 -8.68 -0.70
N TYR A 151 -22.89 -7.68 0.02
CA TYR A 151 -21.48 -7.47 0.32
C TYR A 151 -21.23 -7.60 1.83
N GLN A 152 -20.18 -8.31 2.19
CA GLN A 152 -19.61 -8.33 3.55
C GLN A 152 -18.09 -8.30 3.43
N ALA A 153 -17.43 -7.33 4.08
CA ALA A 153 -15.98 -7.16 3.96
C ALA A 153 -15.15 -8.37 4.44
N LYS A 154 -15.73 -9.22 5.29
CA LYS A 154 -15.12 -10.47 5.78
C LYS A 154 -15.29 -11.67 4.84
N ASP A 155 -15.99 -11.52 3.70
CA ASP A 155 -16.15 -12.61 2.75
C ASP A 155 -14.77 -13.02 2.20
N PRO A 156 -14.44 -14.32 2.22
CA PRO A 156 -13.13 -14.80 1.75
C PRO A 156 -12.81 -14.41 0.30
N ARG A 157 -13.82 -14.31 -0.59
CA ARG A 157 -13.61 -13.88 -1.97
C ARG A 157 -13.11 -12.44 -2.04
N PHE A 158 -13.68 -11.54 -1.24
CA PHE A 158 -13.28 -10.13 -1.23
C PHE A 158 -11.96 -9.90 -0.49
N LEU A 159 -11.71 -10.66 0.58
CA LEU A 159 -10.40 -10.66 1.24
C LEU A 159 -9.29 -11.13 0.29
N LEU A 160 -9.56 -12.20 -0.49
CA LEU A 160 -8.63 -12.71 -1.50
C LEU A 160 -8.35 -11.66 -2.58
N TRP A 161 -9.38 -11.00 -3.09
CA TRP A 161 -9.22 -9.93 -4.07
C TRP A 161 -8.29 -8.82 -3.56
N VAL A 162 -8.59 -8.31 -2.38
CA VAL A 162 -7.77 -7.22 -1.79
C VAL A 162 -6.33 -7.69 -1.59
N HIS A 163 -6.13 -8.89 -1.04
CA HIS A 163 -4.79 -9.46 -0.86
C HIS A 163 -4.03 -9.58 -2.19
N CYS A 164 -4.65 -10.11 -3.23
CA CYS A 164 -4.03 -10.27 -4.56
C CYS A 164 -3.73 -8.92 -5.22
N ALA A 165 -4.68 -7.96 -5.16
CA ALA A 165 -4.49 -6.62 -5.72
C ALA A 165 -3.35 -5.87 -5.05
N PHE A 166 -3.17 -6.01 -3.74
CA PHE A 166 -2.02 -5.46 -3.01
C PHE A 166 -0.73 -6.15 -3.39
N THR A 167 -0.69 -7.48 -3.32
CA THR A 167 0.51 -8.28 -3.61
C THR A 167 1.05 -7.96 -5.01
N ASP A 168 0.19 -7.99 -6.02
CA ASP A 168 0.55 -7.67 -7.40
C ASP A 168 1.02 -6.22 -7.56
N SER A 169 0.33 -5.28 -6.91
CA SER A 169 0.65 -3.86 -7.04
C SER A 169 2.01 -3.50 -6.46
N PHE A 170 2.34 -4.00 -5.28
CA PHE A 170 3.63 -3.74 -4.66
C PHE A 170 4.75 -4.45 -5.42
N LEU A 171 4.54 -5.71 -5.84
CA LEU A 171 5.50 -6.46 -6.63
C LEU A 171 5.81 -5.76 -7.96
N LYS A 172 4.78 -5.44 -8.74
CA LYS A 172 4.93 -4.81 -10.06
C LYS A 172 5.56 -3.42 -9.97
N ALA A 173 5.17 -2.61 -8.98
CA ALA A 173 5.78 -1.30 -8.77
C ALA A 173 7.28 -1.41 -8.40
N HIS A 174 7.63 -2.31 -7.50
CA HIS A 174 9.00 -2.54 -7.06
C HIS A 174 9.89 -2.95 -8.23
N LEU A 175 9.49 -3.97 -8.99
CA LEU A 175 10.23 -4.47 -10.14
C LEU A 175 10.30 -3.46 -11.30
N ALA A 176 9.18 -2.78 -11.61
CA ALA A 176 9.12 -1.80 -12.69
C ALA A 176 10.00 -0.58 -12.45
N LEU A 177 10.22 -0.20 -11.20
CA LEU A 177 11.17 0.84 -10.81
C LEU A 177 12.62 0.34 -10.73
N GLY A 178 12.89 -0.94 -11.03
CA GLY A 178 14.23 -1.50 -11.10
C GLY A 178 14.85 -1.82 -9.73
N TYR A 179 14.03 -2.05 -8.70
CA TYR A 179 14.51 -2.55 -7.42
C TYR A 179 14.60 -4.08 -7.46
N PRO A 180 15.71 -4.69 -7.01
CA PRO A 180 15.85 -6.15 -6.97
C PRO A 180 15.07 -6.76 -5.81
N ILE A 181 14.76 -8.05 -5.94
CA ILE A 181 14.31 -8.92 -4.86
C ILE A 181 15.27 -10.11 -4.81
N ASP A 182 16.13 -10.18 -3.82
CA ASP A 182 17.25 -11.14 -3.77
C ASP A 182 16.80 -12.60 -3.88
N LYS A 183 15.65 -12.91 -3.28
CA LYS A 183 15.06 -14.27 -3.30
C LYS A 183 14.02 -14.47 -4.42
N GLY A 184 13.87 -13.47 -5.29
CA GLY A 184 12.93 -13.48 -6.41
C GLY A 184 11.49 -13.17 -6.03
N ALA A 185 10.66 -12.99 -7.06
CA ALA A 185 9.26 -12.57 -6.94
C ALA A 185 8.38 -13.62 -6.23
N ASP A 186 8.61 -14.90 -6.48
CA ASP A 186 7.85 -15.99 -5.82
C ASP A 186 8.08 -15.99 -4.31
N ALA A 187 9.30 -15.68 -3.85
CA ALA A 187 9.58 -15.57 -2.43
C ALA A 187 8.77 -14.44 -1.78
N TYR A 188 8.58 -13.30 -2.48
CA TYR A 188 7.72 -12.22 -1.99
C TYR A 188 6.27 -12.67 -1.88
N VAL A 189 5.70 -13.26 -2.93
CA VAL A 189 4.31 -13.72 -2.94
C VAL A 189 4.06 -14.76 -1.85
N GLY A 190 4.91 -15.79 -1.77
CA GLY A 190 4.80 -16.86 -0.79
C GLY A 190 5.01 -16.39 0.65
N GLN A 191 5.91 -15.46 0.90
CA GLN A 191 6.07 -14.87 2.24
C GLN A 191 4.87 -14.01 2.62
N TRP A 192 4.42 -13.11 1.72
CA TRP A 192 3.32 -12.19 2.02
C TRP A 192 1.98 -12.90 2.24
N SER A 193 1.79 -14.12 1.73
CA SER A 193 0.60 -14.93 2.00
C SER A 193 0.31 -15.14 3.49
N LYS A 194 1.37 -15.13 4.35
CA LYS A 194 1.23 -15.23 5.80
C LYS A 194 0.40 -14.09 6.40
N SER A 195 0.43 -12.91 5.81
CA SER A 195 -0.35 -11.75 6.26
C SER A 195 -1.87 -11.99 6.18
N ALA A 196 -2.29 -12.82 5.25
CA ALA A 196 -3.70 -13.11 5.01
C ALA A 196 -4.32 -14.00 6.09
N VAL A 197 -3.52 -14.84 6.74
CA VAL A 197 -3.98 -15.82 7.74
C VAL A 197 -4.65 -15.12 8.92
N GLY A 198 -4.06 -14.04 9.43
CA GLY A 198 -4.63 -13.24 10.53
C GLY A 198 -5.98 -12.60 10.20
N LEU A 199 -6.31 -12.44 8.92
CA LEU A 199 -7.60 -11.95 8.43
C LEU A 199 -8.59 -13.08 8.10
N GLY A 200 -8.23 -14.35 8.35
CA GLY A 200 -9.07 -15.51 8.09
C GLY A 200 -9.00 -16.06 6.67
N LEU A 201 -8.05 -15.63 5.86
CA LEU A 201 -7.82 -16.14 4.51
C LEU A 201 -6.74 -17.23 4.52
N THR A 202 -7.10 -18.46 4.19
CA THR A 202 -6.21 -19.63 4.22
C THR A 202 -5.69 -20.07 2.85
N SER A 203 -6.20 -19.48 1.77
CA SER A 203 -5.92 -19.87 0.37
C SER A 203 -5.30 -18.76 -0.47
N ALA A 204 -4.40 -17.96 0.13
CA ALA A 204 -3.67 -16.95 -0.62
C ALA A 204 -2.65 -17.57 -1.59
N PRO A 205 -2.37 -16.96 -2.76
CA PRO A 205 -1.35 -17.43 -3.70
C PRO A 205 0.05 -17.49 -3.06
N LEU A 206 0.83 -18.50 -3.44
CA LEU A 206 2.19 -18.73 -2.95
C LEU A 206 3.27 -18.45 -4.01
N THR A 207 2.87 -18.32 -5.28
CA THR A 207 3.77 -18.02 -6.41
C THR A 207 3.17 -16.95 -7.32
N VAL A 208 4.00 -16.31 -8.12
CA VAL A 208 3.56 -15.33 -9.13
C VAL A 208 2.56 -15.97 -10.11
N ALA A 209 2.80 -17.20 -10.53
CA ALA A 209 1.88 -17.92 -11.43
C ALA A 209 0.49 -18.12 -10.79
N GLN A 210 0.42 -18.48 -9.50
CA GLN A 210 -0.84 -18.61 -8.77
C GLN A 210 -1.53 -17.26 -8.59
N LEU A 211 -0.75 -16.20 -8.30
CA LEU A 211 -1.26 -14.84 -8.18
C LEU A 211 -1.89 -14.36 -9.49
N GLU A 212 -1.20 -14.51 -10.61
CA GLU A 212 -1.72 -14.13 -11.93
C GLU A 212 -2.97 -14.94 -12.31
N ALA A 213 -2.98 -16.25 -12.09
CA ALA A 213 -4.16 -17.08 -12.35
C ALA A 213 -5.37 -16.63 -11.50
N THR A 214 -5.13 -16.26 -10.22
CA THR A 214 -6.18 -15.75 -9.34
C THR A 214 -6.70 -14.40 -9.82
N LEU A 215 -5.81 -13.50 -10.24
CA LEU A 215 -6.19 -12.19 -10.79
C LEU A 215 -6.96 -12.33 -12.11
N ASP A 216 -6.59 -13.29 -12.97
CA ASP A 216 -7.34 -13.57 -14.20
C ASP A 216 -8.76 -14.06 -13.89
N ASP A 217 -8.91 -14.94 -12.91
CA ASP A 217 -10.25 -15.40 -12.47
C ASP A 217 -11.12 -14.20 -11.99
N PHE A 218 -10.56 -13.25 -11.23
CA PHE A 218 -11.26 -12.04 -10.86
C PHE A 218 -11.61 -11.14 -12.05
N ARG A 219 -10.67 -10.95 -13.00
CA ARG A 219 -10.90 -10.16 -14.21
C ARG A 219 -12.06 -10.71 -15.02
N ASP A 220 -12.14 -12.03 -15.12
CA ASP A 220 -13.15 -12.72 -15.91
C ASP A 220 -14.53 -12.75 -15.22
N LYS A 221 -14.57 -12.83 -13.89
CA LYS A 221 -15.82 -13.08 -13.16
C LYS A 221 -16.38 -11.88 -12.42
N ASP A 222 -15.52 -11.02 -11.85
CA ASP A 222 -15.95 -10.05 -10.84
C ASP A 222 -15.71 -8.60 -11.25
N LEU A 223 -14.60 -8.32 -11.98
CA LEU A 223 -14.24 -6.94 -12.28
C LEU A 223 -15.09 -6.33 -13.39
N ARG A 224 -15.40 -5.05 -13.23
CA ARG A 224 -16.12 -4.26 -14.23
C ARG A 224 -15.74 -2.79 -14.19
N HIS A 225 -15.87 -2.13 -15.32
CA HIS A 225 -15.92 -0.67 -15.39
C HIS A 225 -17.33 -0.18 -15.02
N SER A 226 -17.41 0.93 -14.31
CA SER A 226 -18.67 1.61 -13.98
C SER A 226 -18.43 3.11 -13.79
N ASP A 227 -19.50 3.92 -13.80
CA ASP A 227 -19.40 5.35 -13.47
C ASP A 227 -18.77 5.57 -12.10
N ARG A 228 -19.13 4.73 -11.13
CA ARG A 228 -18.55 4.76 -9.79
C ARG A 228 -17.06 4.43 -9.80
N THR A 229 -16.61 3.48 -10.63
CA THR A 229 -15.18 3.22 -10.84
C THR A 229 -14.49 4.48 -11.35
N GLN A 230 -15.07 5.17 -12.33
CA GLN A 230 -14.50 6.38 -12.91
C GLN A 230 -14.42 7.54 -11.89
N GLU A 231 -15.44 7.72 -11.05
CA GLU A 231 -15.44 8.72 -9.96
C GLU A 231 -14.28 8.46 -8.99
N VAL A 232 -14.15 7.22 -8.51
CA VAL A 232 -13.10 6.85 -7.56
C VAL A 232 -11.71 6.94 -8.18
N VAL A 233 -11.54 6.50 -9.43
CA VAL A 233 -10.28 6.66 -10.19
C VAL A 233 -9.92 8.14 -10.32
N ASN A 234 -10.87 9.00 -10.69
CA ASN A 234 -10.64 10.44 -10.79
C ASN A 234 -10.21 11.04 -9.45
N PHE A 235 -10.85 10.61 -8.37
CA PHE A 235 -10.51 11.04 -7.02
C PHE A 235 -9.09 10.58 -6.61
N ILE A 236 -8.75 9.30 -6.83
CA ILE A 236 -7.41 8.77 -6.56
C ILE A 236 -6.34 9.55 -7.33
N LEU A 237 -6.58 9.88 -8.59
CA LEU A 237 -5.60 10.57 -9.43
C LEU A 237 -5.50 12.08 -9.17
N ASN A 238 -6.51 12.69 -8.55
CA ASN A 238 -6.59 14.13 -8.29
C ASN A 238 -6.90 14.44 -6.81
N PRO A 239 -6.12 13.94 -5.86
CA PRO A 239 -6.34 14.25 -4.46
C PRO A 239 -6.11 15.76 -4.20
N PRO A 240 -6.69 16.34 -3.13
CA PRO A 240 -6.67 17.78 -2.87
C PRO A 240 -5.32 18.28 -2.34
N PHE A 241 -4.21 17.83 -2.92
CA PHE A 241 -2.87 18.27 -2.55
C PHE A 241 -2.53 19.61 -3.17
N LYS A 242 -1.76 20.41 -2.41
CA LYS A 242 -1.31 21.74 -2.84
C LYS A 242 0.21 21.79 -3.02
N GLY A 243 0.70 22.77 -3.78
CA GLY A 243 2.12 23.05 -3.92
C GLY A 243 2.95 21.85 -4.45
N ALA A 244 4.14 21.67 -3.92
CA ALA A 244 5.08 20.62 -4.32
C ALA A 244 4.51 19.20 -4.16
N GLY A 245 3.68 18.96 -3.14
CA GLY A 245 3.04 17.67 -2.90
C GLY A 245 2.14 17.21 -4.05
N LYS A 246 1.48 18.15 -4.74
CA LYS A 246 0.67 17.85 -5.93
C LYS A 246 1.53 17.31 -7.08
N TYR A 247 2.68 17.91 -7.32
CA TYR A 247 3.59 17.48 -8.40
C TYR A 247 4.25 16.14 -8.07
N PHE A 248 4.66 15.97 -6.82
CA PHE A 248 5.21 14.69 -6.34
C PHE A 248 4.19 13.55 -6.45
N TYR A 249 2.95 13.79 -6.03
CA TYR A 249 1.89 12.80 -6.19
C TYR A 249 1.59 12.46 -7.67
N ARG A 250 1.58 13.45 -8.55
CA ARG A 250 1.44 13.24 -10.00
C ARG A 250 2.55 12.36 -10.58
N LEU A 251 3.76 12.51 -10.08
CA LEU A 251 4.89 11.66 -10.45
C LEU A 251 4.60 10.20 -10.10
N ILE A 252 4.21 9.94 -8.84
CA ILE A 252 3.84 8.61 -8.34
C ILE A 252 2.65 8.03 -9.13
N ALA A 253 1.60 8.81 -9.35
CA ALA A 253 0.40 8.37 -10.05
C ALA A 253 0.68 7.99 -11.52
N ASN A 254 1.49 8.76 -12.24
CA ASN A 254 1.89 8.42 -13.60
C ASN A 254 2.74 7.14 -13.65
N ALA A 255 3.62 6.92 -12.67
CA ALA A 255 4.36 5.67 -12.55
C ALA A 255 3.42 4.49 -12.28
N ALA A 256 2.45 4.65 -11.38
CA ALA A 256 1.46 3.62 -11.09
C ALA A 256 0.68 3.22 -12.35
N ILE A 257 0.17 4.20 -13.11
CA ILE A 257 -0.53 3.96 -14.39
C ILE A 257 0.39 3.29 -15.42
N ALA A 258 1.69 3.63 -15.45
CA ALA A 258 2.65 3.03 -16.38
C ALA A 258 2.93 1.55 -16.10
N THR A 259 2.60 1.05 -14.91
CA THR A 259 2.72 -0.37 -14.52
C THR A 259 1.46 -1.19 -14.78
N LEU A 260 0.32 -0.55 -15.14
CA LEU A 260 -0.92 -1.23 -15.43
C LEU A 260 -0.88 -1.94 -16.78
N ASP A 261 -1.46 -3.12 -16.85
CA ASP A 261 -1.63 -3.86 -18.10
C ASP A 261 -2.82 -3.32 -18.94
N PRO A 262 -2.95 -3.71 -20.21
CA PRO A 262 -4.03 -3.21 -21.07
C PRO A 262 -5.45 -3.51 -20.57
N ARG A 263 -5.68 -4.68 -19.93
CA ARG A 263 -6.98 -5.06 -19.36
C ARG A 263 -7.31 -4.19 -18.15
N GLU A 264 -6.34 -3.97 -17.27
CA GLU A 264 -6.47 -3.08 -16.12
C GLU A 264 -6.76 -1.63 -16.54
N LEU A 265 -6.06 -1.13 -17.55
CA LEU A 265 -6.32 0.21 -18.10
C LEU A 265 -7.75 0.36 -18.63
N THR A 266 -8.26 -0.65 -19.34
CA THR A 266 -9.63 -0.67 -19.85
C THR A 266 -10.65 -0.67 -18.70
N LEU A 267 -10.47 -1.53 -17.70
CA LEU A 267 -11.33 -1.61 -16.51
C LEU A 267 -11.38 -0.29 -15.72
N LEU A 268 -10.30 0.47 -15.72
CA LEU A 268 -10.18 1.74 -14.99
C LEU A 268 -10.51 2.98 -15.84
N GLY A 269 -10.83 2.81 -17.13
CA GLY A 269 -11.06 3.92 -18.06
C GLY A 269 -9.81 4.80 -18.26
N LEU A 270 -8.61 4.21 -18.13
CA LEU A 270 -7.36 4.94 -18.19
C LEU A 270 -6.62 4.75 -19.51
N LYS A 271 -5.90 5.79 -19.92
CA LYS A 271 -4.98 5.72 -21.08
C LYS A 271 -3.59 5.29 -20.63
N LYS A 272 -2.96 4.42 -21.43
CA LYS A 272 -1.59 3.97 -21.21
C LYS A 272 -0.63 5.14 -21.04
N ARG A 273 0.27 5.04 -20.07
CA ARG A 273 1.38 5.96 -19.88
C ARG A 273 2.67 5.39 -20.43
N SER A 274 3.54 6.26 -20.95
CA SER A 274 4.87 5.86 -21.40
C SER A 274 5.70 5.33 -20.24
N LYS A 275 6.49 4.29 -20.49
CA LYS A 275 7.47 3.76 -19.52
C LYS A 275 8.54 4.78 -19.10
N ILE A 276 8.67 5.90 -19.81
CA ILE A 276 9.55 7.01 -19.39
C ILE A 276 9.18 7.53 -18.00
N TRP A 277 7.91 7.48 -17.63
CA TRP A 277 7.45 7.86 -16.29
C TRP A 277 8.06 7.02 -15.18
N LEU A 278 8.40 5.75 -15.43
CA LEU A 278 9.09 4.90 -14.46
C LEU A 278 10.51 5.42 -14.19
N LYS A 279 11.24 5.83 -15.23
CA LYS A 279 12.58 6.41 -15.09
C LYS A 279 12.53 7.75 -14.37
N ILE A 280 11.63 8.65 -14.79
CA ILE A 280 11.46 9.96 -14.14
C ILE A 280 11.07 9.78 -12.67
N SER A 281 10.15 8.85 -12.38
CA SER A 281 9.72 8.58 -11.01
C SER A 281 10.83 7.96 -10.18
N ARG A 282 11.61 7.04 -10.73
CA ARG A 282 12.77 6.46 -10.03
C ARG A 282 13.73 7.56 -9.61
N THR A 283 14.15 8.44 -10.53
CA THR A 283 15.05 9.55 -10.22
C THR A 283 14.45 10.51 -9.18
N GLY A 284 13.16 10.84 -9.32
CA GLY A 284 12.47 11.71 -8.36
C GLY A 284 12.36 11.09 -6.96
N LEU A 285 12.11 9.80 -6.87
CA LEU A 285 12.06 9.07 -5.61
C LEU A 285 13.45 8.91 -4.97
N ASP A 286 14.48 8.65 -5.77
CA ASP A 286 15.87 8.57 -5.27
C ASP A 286 16.34 9.93 -4.75
N LEU A 287 16.00 11.03 -5.44
CA LEU A 287 16.27 12.39 -4.94
C LEU A 287 15.50 12.68 -3.65
N PHE A 288 14.26 12.26 -3.56
CA PHE A 288 13.44 12.39 -2.35
C PHE A 288 14.08 11.65 -1.16
N LEU A 289 14.55 10.41 -1.37
CA LEU A 289 15.28 9.67 -0.34
C LEU A 289 16.61 10.32 0.05
N ALA A 290 17.34 10.88 -0.91
CA ALA A 290 18.57 11.59 -0.62
C ALA A 290 18.38 12.83 0.29
N VAL A 291 17.19 13.47 0.21
CA VAL A 291 16.84 14.63 1.04
C VAL A 291 16.28 14.20 2.40
N LEU A 292 15.48 13.15 2.46
CA LEU A 292 14.71 12.77 3.65
C LEU A 292 15.31 11.61 4.46
N GLY A 293 16.24 10.86 3.90
CA GLY A 293 16.81 9.64 4.49
C GLY A 293 16.30 8.37 3.78
N SER A 294 17.12 7.32 3.87
CA SER A 294 16.93 6.09 3.08
C SER A 294 16.13 4.98 3.77
N GLU A 295 16.00 5.02 5.09
CA GLU A 295 15.30 3.96 5.84
C GLU A 295 13.93 4.41 6.36
N PRO A 296 12.88 3.58 6.16
CA PRO A 296 11.57 3.85 6.73
C PRO A 296 11.62 3.82 8.27
N PRO A 297 10.96 4.74 8.98
CA PRO A 297 10.93 4.75 10.45
C PRO A 297 10.42 3.45 11.07
N ALA A 298 9.48 2.79 10.42
CA ALA A 298 8.99 1.48 10.85
C ALA A 298 10.09 0.39 10.82
N MET A 299 10.95 0.45 9.79
CA MET A 299 12.10 -0.46 9.67
C MET A 299 13.16 -0.15 10.73
N VAL A 300 13.41 1.13 11.00
CA VAL A 300 14.31 1.56 12.11
C VAL A 300 13.78 1.06 13.45
N ALA A 301 12.49 1.22 13.74
CA ALA A 301 11.85 0.75 14.96
C ALA A 301 11.93 -0.80 15.09
N ALA A 302 11.68 -1.51 13.99
CA ALA A 302 11.80 -2.97 13.96
C ALA A 302 13.25 -3.43 14.17
N ASN A 303 14.23 -2.79 13.52
CA ASN A 303 15.64 -3.09 13.73
C ASN A 303 16.07 -2.84 15.18
N ALA A 304 15.60 -1.76 15.81
CA ALA A 304 15.86 -1.48 17.22
C ALA A 304 15.31 -2.58 18.14
N ARG A 305 14.10 -3.11 17.85
CA ARG A 305 13.53 -4.26 18.55
C ARG A 305 14.39 -5.49 18.36
N ILE A 306 14.70 -5.85 17.11
CA ILE A 306 15.44 -7.08 16.77
C ILE A 306 16.85 -7.07 17.38
N ASN A 307 17.52 -5.92 17.35
CA ASN A 307 18.85 -5.77 17.97
C ASN A 307 18.85 -5.96 19.51
N ARG A 308 17.68 -5.84 20.16
CA ARG A 308 17.56 -6.17 21.59
C ARG A 308 17.39 -7.67 21.87
N LEU A 309 17.10 -8.46 20.84
CA LEU A 309 16.90 -9.91 20.98
C LEU A 309 18.19 -10.71 20.84
N GLY A 310 19.23 -10.14 20.27
CA GLY A 310 20.52 -10.78 20.03
C GLY A 310 21.66 -10.04 20.60
#